data_79436c1b51225949f42da6faec65b14b
#
_entry.id   79436c1b51225949f42da6faec65b14b
#
_cell.length_a   1.000
_cell.length_b   1.000
_cell.length_c   1.000
_cell.angle_alpha   90.00
_cell.angle_beta   90.00
_cell.angle_gamma   90.00
#
_symmetry.space_group_name_H-M   'P 1'
#
loop_
_entity.id
_entity.type
_entity.pdbx_description
1 polymer ?
#
loop_
_entity_poly.entity_id
_entity_poly.type
_entity_poly.pdbx_seq_one_letter_code
_entity_poly.pdbx_strand_id
1 'polypeptide(L)'
;MKFKRSIFWAKIGLVLLFLTTLHANEIQLITTHKKSNGTLLRIVTSHVMDIGNIAGWVGQENWFYVTLNSTSLNESSMDGIGLEPPLIDLEATENNESVQLGYLFDRPIEDFEVFHSQASRVILIQVWESLS
;
A
#
# COMPACT_ATOMS: atom_id res chain seq x y z
N MET A 1 3.25 -17.96 38.63
CA MET A 1 3.66 -17.41 38.50
C MET A 1 3.60 -16.62 38.71
N LYS A 2 3.83 -16.63 38.61
CA LYS A 2 4.01 -15.97 38.60
C LYS A 2 3.93 -15.08 38.61
N PHE A 3 4.06 -14.37 39.14
CA PHE A 3 4.23 -13.50 38.98
C PHE A 3 4.79 -12.48 39.60
N LYS A 4 5.46 -12.32 40.66
CA LYS A 4 6.17 -11.41 41.02
C LYS A 4 6.97 -10.93 40.02
N ARG A 5 7.27 -11.60 39.28
CA ARG A 5 7.91 -11.13 38.10
C ARG A 5 6.95 -10.40 37.22
N SER A 6 5.68 -10.43 37.50
CA SER A 6 4.74 -9.67 36.69
C SER A 6 4.97 -8.17 36.78
N ILE A 7 5.51 -7.70 37.91
CA ILE A 7 5.80 -6.29 38.04
C ILE A 7 6.95 -5.90 37.13
N PHE A 8 7.96 -6.75 37.09
CA PHE A 8 9.09 -6.50 36.21
C PHE A 8 8.66 -6.52 34.74
N TRP A 9 7.82 -7.48 34.40
CA TRP A 9 7.33 -7.59 33.05
C TRP A 9 6.49 -6.41 32.62
N ALA A 10 5.75 -5.84 33.57
CA ALA A 10 4.92 -4.69 33.23
C ALA A 10 5.77 -3.50 32.76
N LYS A 11 6.93 -3.30 33.37
CA LYS A 11 7.79 -2.21 32.96
C LYS A 11 8.37 -2.44 31.56
N ILE A 12 8.79 -3.64 31.31
CA ILE A 12 9.34 -3.97 30.00
C ILE A 12 8.26 -3.88 28.94
N GLY A 13 7.08 -4.39 29.25
CA GLY A 13 5.99 -4.36 28.31
C GLY A 13 5.60 -2.94 27.92
N LEU A 14 5.63 -2.04 28.89
CA LEU A 14 5.28 -0.65 28.61
C LEU A 14 6.27 -0.02 27.64
N VAL A 15 7.57 -0.27 27.80
CA VAL A 15 8.57 0.26 26.91
C VAL A 15 8.39 -0.28 25.51
N LEU A 16 8.14 -1.59 25.38
CA LEU A 16 7.96 -2.21 24.08
C LEU A 16 6.73 -1.67 23.36
N LEU A 17 5.65 -1.47 24.09
CA LEU A 17 4.45 -0.89 23.50
C LEU A 17 4.72 0.49 22.93
N PHE A 18 5.44 1.30 23.70
CA PHE A 18 5.77 2.64 23.24
C PHE A 18 6.56 2.60 21.93
N LEU A 19 7.54 1.72 21.85
CA LEU A 19 8.36 1.61 20.65
C LEU A 19 7.55 1.13 19.46
N THR A 20 6.66 0.16 19.66
CA THR A 20 5.89 -0.37 18.54
C THR A 20 4.88 0.61 17.98
N THR A 21 4.36 1.54 18.80
CA THR A 21 3.39 2.49 18.32
C THR A 21 4.00 3.62 17.51
N LEU A 22 5.33 3.77 17.55
CA LEU A 22 5.99 4.88 16.87
C LEU A 22 6.14 4.71 15.38
N HIS A 23 5.99 3.49 14.86
CA HIS A 23 6.35 3.21 13.47
C HIS A 23 5.24 2.67 12.61
N ALA A 24 4.04 2.61 13.14
CA ALA A 24 2.94 2.06 12.38
C ALA A 24 2.51 3.02 11.29
N ASN A 25 2.64 2.59 10.04
CA ASN A 25 2.02 3.27 8.94
C ASN A 25 0.94 2.35 8.39
N GLU A 26 -0.12 2.91 7.87
CA GLU A 26 -1.27 2.13 7.47
C GLU A 26 -1.86 2.70 6.19
N ILE A 27 -2.21 1.82 5.27
CA ILE A 27 -2.97 2.24 4.10
C ILE A 27 -4.39 2.51 4.56
N GLN A 28 -4.86 3.72 4.31
CA GLN A 28 -6.19 4.15 4.73
C GLN A 28 -7.20 4.17 3.61
N LEU A 29 -6.74 4.40 2.39
CA LEU A 29 -7.65 4.51 1.25
C LEU A 29 -6.90 4.16 -0.02
N ILE A 30 -7.55 3.37 -0.88
CA ILE A 30 -7.04 3.04 -2.19
C ILE A 30 -8.12 3.41 -3.19
N THR A 31 -7.75 4.22 -4.17
CA THR A 31 -8.68 4.58 -5.24
C THR A 31 -7.98 4.47 -6.57
N THR A 32 -8.76 4.38 -7.63
CA THR A 32 -8.26 4.34 -8.98
C THR A 32 -9.05 5.33 -9.82
N HIS A 33 -8.41 5.84 -10.86
CA HIS A 33 -9.02 6.87 -11.68
C HIS A 33 -8.63 6.64 -13.13
N LYS A 34 -9.61 6.34 -13.95
CA LYS A 34 -9.39 6.12 -15.36
C LYS A 34 -9.12 7.43 -16.07
N LYS A 35 -8.08 7.47 -16.89
CA LYS A 35 -7.75 8.62 -17.71
C LYS A 35 -7.76 8.25 -19.17
N SER A 36 -7.67 9.22 -20.06
CA SER A 36 -7.77 8.99 -21.49
C SER A 36 -6.64 8.09 -22.01
N ASN A 37 -5.46 8.14 -21.38
CA ASN A 37 -4.30 7.38 -21.85
C ASN A 37 -3.71 6.49 -20.78
N GLY A 38 -4.43 6.22 -19.70
CA GLY A 38 -3.90 5.39 -18.64
C GLY A 38 -4.79 5.37 -17.43
N THR A 39 -4.27 4.79 -16.37
CA THR A 39 -4.99 4.67 -15.10
C THR A 39 -4.13 5.26 -13.99
N LEU A 40 -4.73 6.11 -13.19
CA LEU A 40 -4.04 6.69 -12.04
C LEU A 40 -4.42 5.91 -10.78
N LEU A 41 -3.41 5.37 -10.10
CA LEU A 41 -3.60 4.66 -8.85
C LEU A 41 -3.27 5.62 -7.72
N ARG A 42 -4.11 5.64 -6.70
CA ARG A 42 -3.94 6.55 -5.57
C ARG A 42 -3.99 5.76 -4.28
N ILE A 43 -2.99 5.94 -3.45
CA ILE A 43 -2.90 5.28 -2.16
C ILE A 43 -2.67 6.34 -1.09
N VAL A 44 -3.53 6.37 -0.08
CA VAL A 44 -3.41 7.31 1.03
C VAL A 44 -2.97 6.54 2.25
N THR A 45 -1.91 7.01 2.90
CA THR A 45 -1.37 6.36 4.10
C THR A 45 -1.58 7.25 5.31
N SER A 46 -1.45 6.67 6.50
CA SER A 46 -1.64 7.40 7.76
C SER A 46 -0.50 8.38 8.02
N HIS A 47 0.68 8.09 7.48
CA HIS A 47 1.87 8.95 7.63
C HIS A 47 2.60 9.04 6.30
N VAL A 48 3.42 10.06 6.15
CA VAL A 48 4.25 10.21 4.96
C VAL A 48 5.19 9.02 4.87
N MET A 49 5.34 8.46 3.67
CA MET A 49 6.23 7.34 3.43
C MET A 49 7.53 7.80 2.80
N ASP A 50 8.61 7.10 3.14
CA ASP A 50 9.87 7.25 2.45
C ASP A 50 9.76 6.65 1.06
N ILE A 51 10.32 7.30 0.06
CA ILE A 51 10.28 6.78 -1.31
C ILE A 51 10.96 5.41 -1.40
N GLY A 52 11.95 5.16 -0.55
CA GLY A 52 12.63 3.87 -0.52
C GLY A 52 11.75 2.73 -0.05
N ASN A 53 10.59 3.02 0.53
CA ASN A 53 9.66 1.99 1.00
C ASN A 53 8.54 1.74 -0.01
N ILE A 54 8.60 2.36 -1.18
CA ILE A 54 7.58 2.21 -2.21
C ILE A 54 8.23 1.61 -3.45
N ALA A 55 7.70 0.48 -3.92
CA ALA A 55 8.22 -0.17 -5.11
C ALA A 55 7.06 -0.55 -6.03
N GLY A 56 7.17 -0.20 -7.30
CA GLY A 56 6.21 -0.62 -8.31
C GLY A 56 6.91 -1.41 -9.38
N TRP A 57 6.23 -2.43 -9.93
CA TRP A 57 6.78 -3.19 -11.05
C TRP A 57 5.69 -3.88 -11.84
N VAL A 58 5.98 -4.15 -13.10
CA VAL A 58 5.08 -4.88 -13.97
C VAL A 58 5.35 -6.36 -13.81
N GLY A 59 4.31 -7.11 -13.50
CA GLY A 59 4.39 -8.56 -13.36
C GLY A 59 4.00 -9.26 -14.65
N GLN A 60 3.63 -10.53 -14.53
CA GLN A 60 3.20 -11.32 -15.65
C GLN A 60 1.71 -11.18 -15.88
N GLU A 61 1.26 -11.44 -17.10
CA GLU A 61 -0.17 -11.52 -17.43
C GLU A 61 -0.96 -10.27 -17.05
N ASN A 62 -0.37 -9.11 -17.33
CA ASN A 62 -1.04 -7.82 -17.15
C ASN A 62 -1.25 -7.40 -15.71
N TRP A 63 -0.49 -8.00 -14.78
CA TRP A 63 -0.49 -7.55 -13.40
C TRP A 63 0.52 -6.43 -13.19
N PHE A 64 0.12 -5.44 -12.41
CA PHE A 64 1.00 -4.39 -11.91
C PHE A 64 1.01 -4.46 -10.39
N TYR A 65 2.19 -4.46 -9.80
CA TYR A 65 2.32 -4.62 -8.35
C TYR A 65 2.93 -3.39 -7.70
N VAL A 66 2.44 -3.09 -6.51
CA VAL A 66 3.00 -2.04 -5.66
C VAL A 66 3.24 -2.65 -4.29
N THR A 67 4.47 -2.52 -3.79
CA THR A 67 4.80 -2.97 -2.44
C THR A 67 5.11 -1.77 -1.58
N LEU A 68 4.48 -1.71 -0.42
CA LEU A 68 4.71 -0.68 0.58
C LEU A 68 5.32 -1.35 1.80
N ASN A 69 6.57 -1.06 2.09
CA ASN A 69 7.26 -1.62 3.23
C ASN A 69 6.88 -0.88 4.51
N SER A 70 7.02 -1.54 5.65
CA SER A 70 6.73 -0.97 6.98
C SER A 70 5.30 -0.42 7.05
N THR A 71 4.36 -1.15 6.46
CA THR A 71 3.00 -0.67 6.28
C THR A 71 2.03 -1.81 6.52
N SER A 72 0.90 -1.50 7.13
CA SER A 72 -0.22 -2.42 7.29
C SER A 72 -1.40 -1.95 6.45
N LEU A 73 -2.41 -2.80 6.36
CA LEU A 73 -3.60 -2.52 5.55
C LEU A 73 -4.81 -2.35 6.46
N ASN A 74 -5.49 -1.23 6.33
CA ASN A 74 -6.78 -1.05 6.97
C ASN A 74 -7.82 -1.82 6.15
N GLU A 75 -8.63 -2.64 6.82
CA GLU A 75 -9.58 -3.50 6.12
C GLU A 75 -10.57 -2.74 5.27
N SER A 76 -10.91 -1.52 5.63
CA SER A 76 -11.88 -0.73 4.88
C SER A 76 -11.26 0.08 3.76
N SER A 77 -9.94 0.02 3.58
CA SER A 77 -9.26 0.88 2.61
C SER A 77 -9.68 0.62 1.16
N MET A 78 -10.16 -0.58 0.88
CA MET A 78 -10.60 -0.95 -0.46
C MET A 78 -12.11 -0.90 -0.64
N ASP A 79 -12.84 -0.51 0.41
CA ASP A 79 -14.29 -0.40 0.32
C ASP A 79 -14.66 0.68 -0.66
N GLY A 80 -15.66 0.42 -1.47
CA GLY A 80 -16.17 1.43 -2.38
C GLY A 80 -15.34 1.66 -3.63
N ILE A 81 -14.30 0.84 -3.86
CA ILE A 81 -13.57 0.96 -5.11
C ILE A 81 -14.46 0.46 -6.24
N GLY A 82 -14.67 1.34 -7.22
CA GLY A 82 -15.36 0.96 -8.44
C GLY A 82 -14.31 0.68 -9.50
N LEU A 83 -14.15 -0.57 -9.89
CA LEU A 83 -13.20 -0.91 -10.92
C LEU A 83 -13.75 -0.58 -12.29
N GLU A 84 -12.97 0.12 -13.09
CA GLU A 84 -13.33 0.48 -14.46
C GLU A 84 -12.31 -0.11 -15.42
N PRO A 85 -12.74 -0.70 -16.53
CA PRO A 85 -11.77 -1.15 -17.52
C PRO A 85 -10.88 0.01 -17.95
N PRO A 86 -9.60 -0.23 -18.19
CA PRO A 86 -8.96 -1.54 -18.34
C PRO A 86 -8.53 -2.22 -17.05
N LEU A 87 -8.81 -1.64 -15.90
CA LEU A 87 -8.50 -2.29 -14.62
C LEU A 87 -9.67 -3.21 -14.25
N ILE A 88 -9.38 -4.50 -14.04
CA ILE A 88 -10.42 -5.49 -13.84
C ILE A 88 -10.37 -6.19 -12.49
N ASP A 89 -9.28 -6.07 -11.75
CA ASP A 89 -9.20 -6.67 -10.42
C ASP A 89 -8.15 -5.97 -9.58
N LEU A 90 -8.31 -6.06 -8.27
CA LEU A 90 -7.37 -5.52 -7.30
C LEU A 90 -7.27 -6.49 -6.15
N GLU A 91 -6.05 -6.89 -5.82
CA GLU A 91 -5.77 -7.80 -4.71
C GLU A 91 -4.80 -7.16 -3.74
N ALA A 92 -4.96 -7.47 -2.46
CA ALA A 92 -4.03 -6.99 -1.44
C ALA A 92 -3.55 -8.17 -0.61
N THR A 93 -2.24 -8.24 -0.41
CA THR A 93 -1.62 -9.27 0.41
C THR A 93 -0.83 -8.57 1.50
N GLU A 94 -1.14 -8.90 2.74
CA GLU A 94 -0.46 -8.31 3.88
C GLU A 94 0.52 -9.30 4.48
N ASN A 95 1.77 -8.87 4.64
CA ASN A 95 2.80 -9.63 5.33
C ASN A 95 3.09 -8.96 6.66
N ASN A 96 4.06 -9.49 7.40
CA ASN A 96 4.39 -8.93 8.72
C ASN A 96 4.84 -7.48 8.63
N GLU A 97 5.54 -7.12 7.57
CA GLU A 97 6.16 -5.80 7.49
C GLU A 97 5.86 -5.07 6.19
N SER A 98 4.96 -5.59 5.38
CA SER A 98 4.67 -4.95 4.10
C SER A 98 3.29 -5.32 3.60
N VAL A 99 2.80 -4.49 2.67
CA VAL A 99 1.57 -4.77 1.94
C VAL A 99 1.92 -4.77 0.47
N GLN A 100 1.45 -5.78 -0.26
CA GLN A 100 1.58 -5.82 -1.70
C GLN A 100 0.20 -5.69 -2.32
N LEU A 101 0.06 -4.71 -3.20
CA LEU A 101 -1.17 -4.51 -3.97
C LEU A 101 -0.93 -5.02 -5.38
N GLY A 102 -1.88 -5.79 -5.90
CA GLY A 102 -1.83 -6.26 -7.27
C GLY A 102 -3.02 -5.69 -8.04
N TYR A 103 -2.71 -5.05 -9.16
CA TYR A 103 -3.71 -4.45 -10.03
C TYR A 103 -3.70 -5.23 -11.34
N LEU A 104 -4.82 -5.85 -11.69
CA LEU A 104 -4.91 -6.63 -12.92
C LEU A 104 -5.59 -5.81 -14.00
N PHE A 105 -4.93 -5.72 -15.15
CA PHE A 105 -5.46 -4.99 -16.29
C PHE A 105 -5.92 -5.98 -17.38
N ASP A 106 -6.79 -5.53 -18.26
CA ASP A 106 -7.27 -6.38 -19.36
C ASP A 106 -6.35 -6.32 -20.58
N ARG A 107 -5.21 -5.62 -20.47
CA ARG A 107 -4.27 -5.46 -21.56
C ARG A 107 -2.88 -5.22 -21.00
N PRO A 108 -1.84 -5.33 -21.84
CA PRO A 108 -0.47 -5.14 -21.36
C PRO A 108 -0.21 -3.73 -20.83
N ILE A 109 0.69 -3.66 -19.88
CA ILE A 109 1.13 -2.41 -19.30
C ILE A 109 2.42 -2.00 -20.00
N GLU A 110 2.46 -0.79 -20.54
CA GLU A 110 3.61 -0.33 -21.29
C GLU A 110 4.61 0.44 -20.43
N ASP A 111 4.12 1.16 -19.42
CA ASP A 111 5.02 1.96 -18.59
C ASP A 111 4.27 2.37 -17.33
N PHE A 112 5.01 2.87 -16.36
CA PHE A 112 4.42 3.43 -15.15
C PHE A 112 5.38 4.44 -14.56
N GLU A 113 4.84 5.31 -13.70
CA GLU A 113 5.65 6.28 -12.98
C GLU A 113 5.06 6.50 -11.60
N VAL A 114 5.93 6.49 -10.58
CA VAL A 114 5.52 6.73 -9.20
C VAL A 114 5.78 8.19 -8.87
N PHE A 115 4.74 8.89 -8.43
CA PHE A 115 4.84 10.26 -7.98
C PHE A 115 4.69 10.27 -6.46
N HIS A 116 5.71 10.72 -5.76
CA HIS A 116 5.69 10.75 -4.32
C HIS A 116 6.32 12.03 -3.82
N SER A 117 5.67 12.66 -2.85
CA SER A 117 6.19 13.87 -2.22
C SER A 117 6.46 13.56 -0.75
N GLN A 118 7.59 14.05 -0.25
CA GLN A 118 7.93 13.89 1.16
C GLN A 118 7.01 14.67 2.07
N ALA A 119 6.21 15.55 1.51
CA ALA A 119 5.27 16.34 2.29
C ALA A 119 3.84 15.83 2.23
N SER A 120 3.62 14.69 1.58
CA SER A 120 2.25 14.22 1.34
C SER A 120 2.09 12.75 1.75
N ARG A 121 0.90 12.44 2.27
CA ARG A 121 0.53 11.06 2.58
C ARG A 121 -0.12 10.36 1.38
N VAL A 122 -0.14 11.02 0.23
CA VAL A 122 -0.74 10.47 -0.98
C VAL A 122 0.35 10.00 -1.92
N ILE A 123 0.23 8.76 -2.34
CA ILE A 123 1.12 8.17 -3.35
C ILE A 123 0.31 8.04 -4.62
N LEU A 124 0.83 8.60 -5.69
CA LEU A 124 0.18 8.52 -7.00
C LEU A 124 1.05 7.70 -7.92
N ILE A 125 0.44 6.78 -8.65
CA ILE A 125 1.15 5.95 -9.63
C ILE A 125 0.35 6.01 -10.92
N GLN A 126 1.00 6.54 -11.95
CA GLN A 126 0.41 6.58 -13.28
C GLN A 126 0.83 5.32 -14.02
N VAL A 127 -0.16 4.59 -14.52
CA VAL A 127 0.10 3.40 -15.31
C VAL A 127 -0.41 3.68 -16.72
N TRP A 128 0.44 3.40 -17.72
CA TRP A 128 0.06 3.53 -19.12
C TRP A 128 -0.10 2.13 -19.70
N GLU A 129 -1.34 1.76 -19.99
CA GLU A 129 -1.63 0.49 -20.59
C GLU A 129 -1.67 0.63 -22.11
N SER A 130 -1.53 -0.49 -22.80
CA SER A 130 -1.57 -0.49 -24.27
C SER A 130 -2.91 0.02 -24.76
N LEU A 131 -2.87 0.83 -25.82
CA LEU A 131 -4.09 1.38 -26.42
C LEU A 131 -4.67 0.49 -27.51
N SER A 132 -3.94 -0.53 -27.92
CA SER A 132 -4.40 -1.39 -29.01
C SER A 132 -5.08 -2.67 -28.54
#